data_2641bec2567d388e8d4c86686871f0e3
#
_entry.id   2641bec2567d388e8d4c86686871f0e3
#
_cell.length_a   1.000
_cell.length_b   1.000
_cell.length_c   1.000
_cell.angle_alpha   90.00
_cell.angle_beta   90.00
_cell.angle_gamma   90.00
#
_symmetry.space_group_name_H-M   'P 1'
#
loop_
_entity.id
_entity.type
_entity.pdbx_description
1 polymer ?
#
loop_
_entity_poly.entity_id
_entity_poly.type
_entity_poly.pdbx_seq_one_letter_code
_entity_poly.pdbx_strand_id
1 'polypeptide(L)'
;MNLRLLLLNTLVFVACAARAADSSLVFDMDTIRHQPGVVGPQKAPVGTVELVEGKAGRACRFRFGTNNQSGFFTASVRPTPAWDRAAGFSFWVRGDGSTNWGGLELIDGSDYALRYGYCFPIHSTEWRQITVAWRDLVPELPKGQVVGAKGGYAPSRFGNLWFGKWFYWRDFPACSFAIDQVALEPALELDTTDYTPAQPGTPRLLARLKARQPVTLVTMGDSLTDKRHWANRSVLWAELLAAQLKAAFGSEVKLVNPALGGTQLTHNLVLMPRWIEDTPEPDLVTVWFGYNDWDGGARGDDWRDKTRLAVDRIRRMTKGRAEVLLITTCPALGRWNTMDELAAATRTMAAEMKAGLADVAAAFHAQGTEETQRAALFAWDKTHLGAAGHRLAAETVLQAIQKGR
;
A
#
# COMPACT_ATOMS: atom_id res chain seq x y z
N MET A 1 78.21 1.18 -36.14
CA MET A 1 77.42 0.95 -34.95
C MET A 1 76.16 1.81 -35.09
N ASN A 2 75.12 1.25 -35.72
CA ASN A 2 73.93 2.00 -36.12
C ASN A 2 72.74 1.57 -35.22
N LEU A 3 72.30 2.48 -34.40
CA LEU A 3 71.13 2.31 -33.52
C LEU A 3 69.87 2.73 -34.34
N ARG A 4 69.00 1.78 -34.69
CA ARG A 4 67.69 2.07 -35.30
C ARG A 4 66.67 2.28 -34.22
N LEU A 5 66.12 3.46 -34.19
CA LEU A 5 64.98 3.85 -33.31
C LEU A 5 63.71 3.27 -33.92
N LEU A 6 63.03 2.35 -33.23
CA LEU A 6 61.66 1.87 -33.55
C LEU A 6 60.65 2.79 -32.91
N LEU A 7 59.93 3.57 -33.72
CA LEU A 7 58.74 4.30 -33.27
C LEU A 7 57.54 3.35 -33.27
N LEU A 8 57.01 3.02 -32.07
CA LEU A 8 55.79 2.29 -31.90
C LEU A 8 54.62 3.30 -31.94
N ASN A 9 53.85 3.31 -33.05
CA ASN A 9 52.60 4.01 -33.14
C ASN A 9 51.52 3.23 -32.41
N THR A 10 51.13 3.68 -31.21
CA THR A 10 49.98 3.15 -30.47
C THR A 10 48.73 3.81 -31.02
N LEU A 11 47.99 3.10 -31.88
CA LEU A 11 46.63 3.48 -32.29
C LEU A 11 45.70 3.24 -31.08
N VAL A 12 45.25 4.33 -30.47
CA VAL A 12 44.16 4.29 -29.52
C VAL A 12 42.83 4.15 -30.27
N PHE A 13 42.29 2.94 -30.33
CA PHE A 13 40.92 2.72 -30.79
C PHE A 13 39.99 3.26 -29.66
N VAL A 14 39.45 4.45 -29.86
CA VAL A 14 38.26 4.91 -29.11
C VAL A 14 37.07 4.10 -29.69
N ALA A 15 36.75 3.01 -29.05
CA ALA A 15 35.50 2.31 -29.29
C ALA A 15 34.35 3.21 -28.84
N CYS A 16 33.74 3.94 -29.76
CA CYS A 16 32.40 4.44 -29.61
C CYS A 16 31.47 3.21 -29.50
N ALA A 17 31.21 2.76 -28.25
CA ALA A 17 30.12 1.83 -28.02
C ALA A 17 28.82 2.57 -28.36
N ALA A 18 28.34 2.39 -29.58
CA ALA A 18 26.96 2.68 -29.91
C ALA A 18 26.12 1.87 -28.93
N ARG A 19 25.45 2.58 -27.99
CA ARG A 19 24.47 1.98 -27.08
C ARG A 19 23.43 1.32 -27.97
N ALA A 20 23.47 -0.02 -28.07
CA ALA A 20 22.38 -0.78 -28.65
C ALA A 20 21.10 -0.24 -28.01
N ALA A 21 20.10 0.14 -28.80
CA ALA A 21 18.82 0.61 -28.32
C ALA A 21 18.34 -0.44 -27.30
N ASP A 22 18.27 -0.04 -26.03
CA ASP A 22 18.03 -0.95 -24.92
C ASP A 22 16.63 -1.52 -25.11
N SER A 23 16.53 -2.81 -25.47
CA SER A 23 15.26 -3.50 -25.71
C SER A 23 14.38 -3.55 -24.47
N SER A 24 14.89 -3.09 -23.33
CA SER A 24 14.20 -2.98 -22.05
C SER A 24 13.40 -1.68 -21.90
N LEU A 25 13.68 -0.64 -22.69
CA LEU A 25 13.04 0.67 -22.55
C LEU A 25 11.57 0.63 -22.94
N VAL A 26 10.70 1.01 -22.02
CA VAL A 26 9.24 1.12 -22.21
C VAL A 26 8.85 2.53 -22.67
N PHE A 27 9.37 3.56 -21.96
CA PHE A 27 9.25 4.97 -22.29
C PHE A 27 10.57 5.69 -22.04
N ASP A 28 11.04 6.42 -23.07
CA ASP A 28 12.16 7.37 -22.98
C ASP A 28 11.77 8.66 -22.28
N MET A 29 10.48 9.00 -22.27
CA MET A 29 9.89 10.25 -21.79
C MET A 29 10.33 11.51 -22.59
N ASP A 30 11.01 11.36 -23.71
CA ASP A 30 11.42 12.48 -24.58
C ASP A 30 10.24 13.14 -25.30
N THR A 31 9.08 12.49 -25.30
CA THR A 31 7.83 12.99 -25.89
C THR A 31 6.66 12.81 -24.93
N ILE A 32 5.70 13.74 -24.99
CA ILE A 32 4.47 13.63 -24.18
C ILE A 32 3.55 12.57 -24.80
N ARG A 33 3.47 11.41 -24.16
CA ARG A 33 2.52 10.34 -24.49
C ARG A 33 1.39 10.25 -23.46
N HIS A 34 1.66 10.69 -22.24
CA HIS A 34 0.68 10.68 -21.15
C HIS A 34 -0.29 11.85 -21.31
N GLN A 35 -1.59 11.53 -21.28
CA GLN A 35 -2.67 12.51 -21.37
C GLN A 35 -3.33 12.67 -20.00
N PRO A 36 -3.70 13.90 -19.60
CA PRO A 36 -4.37 14.11 -18.34
C PRO A 36 -5.75 13.44 -18.35
N GLY A 37 -6.00 12.61 -17.33
CA GLY A 37 -7.35 12.17 -17.04
C GLY A 37 -8.25 13.35 -16.63
N VAL A 38 -9.54 13.11 -16.55
CA VAL A 38 -10.52 14.14 -16.15
C VAL A 38 -11.20 13.73 -14.84
N VAL A 39 -11.51 14.73 -14.01
CA VAL A 39 -12.13 14.51 -12.71
C VAL A 39 -13.31 15.47 -12.49
N GLY A 40 -14.24 15.00 -11.68
CA GLY A 40 -15.41 15.76 -11.26
C GLY A 40 -16.49 15.91 -12.35
N PRO A 41 -17.63 16.51 -11.99
CA PRO A 41 -18.78 16.71 -12.90
C PRO A 41 -18.42 17.55 -14.13
N GLN A 42 -17.50 18.50 -13.99
CA GLN A 42 -17.04 19.39 -15.05
C GLN A 42 -16.01 18.73 -15.98
N LYS A 43 -15.63 17.49 -15.72
CA LYS A 43 -14.58 16.80 -16.45
C LYS A 43 -13.28 17.62 -16.58
N ALA A 44 -12.89 18.28 -15.49
CA ALA A 44 -11.68 19.08 -15.46
C ALA A 44 -10.43 18.17 -15.54
N PRO A 45 -9.37 18.58 -16.27
CA PRO A 45 -8.14 17.83 -16.31
C PRO A 45 -7.51 17.76 -14.91
N VAL A 46 -6.90 16.60 -14.57
CA VAL A 46 -6.25 16.36 -13.26
C VAL A 46 -5.04 17.26 -13.02
N GLY A 47 -4.49 17.84 -14.06
CA GLY A 47 -3.30 18.68 -14.02
C GLY A 47 -2.74 18.95 -15.41
N THR A 48 -1.46 19.31 -15.47
CA THR A 48 -0.73 19.57 -16.71
C THR A 48 0.50 18.71 -16.82
N VAL A 49 0.91 18.39 -18.06
CA VAL A 49 2.17 17.71 -18.35
C VAL A 49 3.01 18.58 -19.30
N GLU A 50 4.30 18.66 -19.03
CA GLU A 50 5.25 19.43 -19.84
C GLU A 50 6.57 18.65 -19.98
N LEU A 51 7.32 18.95 -21.05
CA LEU A 51 8.67 18.44 -21.22
C LEU A 51 9.69 19.34 -20.49
N VAL A 52 10.54 18.72 -19.71
CA VAL A 52 11.64 19.36 -18.98
C VAL A 52 12.96 18.67 -19.31
N GLU A 53 14.07 19.21 -18.78
CA GLU A 53 15.36 18.52 -18.81
C GLU A 53 15.27 17.21 -18.03
N GLY A 54 15.67 16.10 -18.68
CA GLY A 54 15.60 14.73 -18.16
C GLY A 54 16.86 14.29 -17.42
N LYS A 55 16.81 13.08 -16.92
CA LYS A 55 18.01 12.34 -16.50
C LYS A 55 18.87 11.99 -17.72
N ALA A 56 18.20 11.69 -18.81
CA ALA A 56 18.78 11.52 -20.15
C ALA A 56 17.81 12.16 -21.16
N GLY A 57 18.28 13.12 -21.98
CA GLY A 57 17.40 13.82 -22.94
C GLY A 57 16.34 14.67 -22.25
N ARG A 58 15.07 14.38 -22.52
CA ARG A 58 13.93 15.07 -21.93
C ARG A 58 13.21 14.16 -20.92
N ALA A 59 12.34 14.75 -20.13
CA ALA A 59 11.47 14.06 -19.16
C ALA A 59 10.07 14.65 -19.18
N CYS A 60 9.07 13.88 -18.80
CA CYS A 60 7.70 14.38 -18.60
C CYS A 60 7.52 14.82 -17.17
N ARG A 61 7.24 16.10 -16.93
CA ARG A 61 6.84 16.64 -15.62
C ARG A 61 5.33 16.70 -15.53
N PHE A 62 4.80 16.03 -14.54
CA PHE A 62 3.38 16.03 -14.16
C PHE A 62 3.17 17.04 -13.03
N ARG A 63 2.18 17.93 -13.18
CA ARG A 63 1.80 18.94 -12.17
C ARG A 63 0.35 18.74 -11.77
N PHE A 64 0.09 18.71 -10.49
CA PHE A 64 -1.24 18.56 -9.91
C PHE A 64 -1.58 19.79 -9.08
N GLY A 65 -2.78 20.32 -9.28
CA GLY A 65 -3.33 21.36 -8.43
C GLY A 65 -3.82 20.82 -7.08
N THR A 66 -4.17 21.73 -6.18
CA THR A 66 -4.85 21.39 -4.93
C THR A 66 -6.26 20.89 -5.25
N ASN A 67 -6.51 19.62 -5.05
CA ASN A 67 -7.84 19.01 -5.12
C ASN A 67 -7.90 17.76 -4.23
N ASN A 68 -9.11 17.34 -3.90
CA ASN A 68 -9.34 16.19 -3.02
C ASN A 68 -9.59 14.88 -3.79
N GLN A 69 -9.31 14.86 -5.08
CA GLN A 69 -9.60 13.71 -5.93
C GLN A 69 -8.30 13.07 -6.44
N SER A 70 -8.33 11.76 -6.64
CA SER A 70 -7.29 11.08 -7.38
C SER A 70 -7.26 11.59 -8.80
N GLY A 71 -6.11 11.52 -9.42
CA GLY A 71 -5.98 11.89 -10.80
C GLY A 71 -4.72 11.30 -11.40
N PHE A 72 -4.86 10.81 -12.63
CA PHE A 72 -3.77 10.16 -13.34
C PHE A 72 -3.62 10.73 -14.75
N PHE A 73 -2.37 10.76 -15.20
CA PHE A 73 -2.00 10.93 -16.59
C PHE A 73 -1.87 9.54 -17.21
N THR A 74 -2.59 9.29 -18.29
CA THR A 74 -2.77 7.97 -18.88
C THR A 74 -1.95 7.81 -20.14
N ALA A 75 -1.26 6.68 -20.30
CA ALA A 75 -0.60 6.32 -21.55
C ALA A 75 -0.75 4.82 -21.82
N SER A 76 -0.94 4.47 -23.09
CA SER A 76 -0.95 3.08 -23.52
C SER A 76 0.49 2.55 -23.64
N VAL A 77 0.67 1.31 -23.24
CA VAL A 77 1.91 0.54 -23.46
C VAL A 77 1.65 -0.61 -24.43
N ARG A 78 2.70 -1.09 -25.07
CA ARG A 78 2.65 -2.26 -25.96
C ARG A 78 3.61 -3.32 -25.42
N PRO A 79 3.16 -4.15 -24.48
CA PRO A 79 3.99 -5.17 -23.90
C PRO A 79 4.45 -6.18 -24.95
N THR A 80 5.63 -6.74 -24.71
CA THR A 80 6.21 -7.83 -25.47
C THR A 80 6.42 -9.02 -24.53
N PRO A 81 6.75 -10.22 -25.01
CA PRO A 81 7.11 -11.35 -24.15
C PRO A 81 8.30 -11.08 -23.22
N ALA A 82 9.06 -10.00 -23.43
CA ALA A 82 10.12 -9.56 -22.51
C ALA A 82 9.57 -9.15 -21.14
N TRP A 83 8.33 -8.63 -21.07
CA TRP A 83 7.69 -8.27 -19.82
C TRP A 83 7.52 -9.46 -18.88
N ASP A 84 7.13 -10.62 -19.42
CA ASP A 84 6.95 -11.85 -18.61
C ASP A 84 8.28 -12.45 -18.14
N ARG A 85 9.39 -12.11 -18.80
CA ARG A 85 10.74 -12.54 -18.41
C ARG A 85 11.44 -11.58 -17.46
N ALA A 86 10.97 -10.33 -17.42
CA ALA A 86 11.50 -9.33 -16.50
C ALA A 86 11.11 -9.64 -15.05
N ALA A 87 11.96 -9.25 -14.11
CA ALA A 87 11.66 -9.33 -12.67
C ALA A 87 10.81 -8.14 -12.19
N GLY A 88 10.76 -7.07 -12.96
CA GLY A 88 10.05 -5.84 -12.65
C GLY A 88 10.38 -4.74 -13.65
N PHE A 89 10.28 -3.50 -13.21
CA PHE A 89 10.66 -2.33 -14.00
C PHE A 89 11.25 -1.25 -13.08
N SER A 90 11.94 -0.29 -13.69
CA SER A 90 12.44 0.89 -13.02
C SER A 90 12.07 2.16 -13.78
N PHE A 91 12.14 3.29 -13.09
CA PHE A 91 12.05 4.62 -13.69
C PHE A 91 12.81 5.63 -12.84
N TRP A 92 13.22 6.73 -13.45
CA TRP A 92 13.78 7.85 -12.74
C TRP A 92 12.68 8.84 -12.35
N VAL A 93 12.74 9.34 -11.13
CA VAL A 93 11.84 10.37 -10.62
C VAL A 93 12.65 11.54 -10.05
N ARG A 94 12.19 12.76 -10.35
CA ARG A 94 12.62 13.99 -9.70
C ARG A 94 11.39 14.69 -9.15
N GLY A 95 11.25 14.70 -7.85
CA GLY A 95 10.13 15.30 -7.13
C GLY A 95 10.28 16.81 -6.94
N ASP A 96 9.37 17.36 -6.15
CA ASP A 96 9.36 18.78 -5.80
C ASP A 96 9.94 19.08 -4.40
N GLY A 97 10.48 18.08 -3.72
CA GLY A 97 11.05 18.20 -2.39
C GLY A 97 10.02 18.20 -1.25
N SER A 98 8.74 18.03 -1.58
CA SER A 98 7.69 17.91 -0.56
C SER A 98 7.67 16.52 0.06
N THR A 99 6.95 16.36 1.17
CA THR A 99 6.69 15.05 1.80
C THR A 99 5.58 14.26 1.11
N ASN A 100 5.19 14.66 -0.10
CA ASN A 100 4.14 14.03 -0.88
C ASN A 100 4.64 12.78 -1.62
N TRP A 101 3.70 12.00 -2.13
CA TRP A 101 3.95 10.74 -2.83
C TRP A 101 3.30 10.77 -4.20
N GLY A 102 4.02 10.29 -5.20
CA GLY A 102 3.50 9.97 -6.51
C GLY A 102 2.85 8.59 -6.52
N GLY A 103 1.96 8.36 -7.46
CA GLY A 103 1.32 7.08 -7.69
C GLY A 103 1.53 6.60 -9.12
N LEU A 104 1.48 5.30 -9.31
CA LEU A 104 1.35 4.70 -10.63
C LEU A 104 0.31 3.59 -10.61
N GLU A 105 -0.30 3.35 -11.76
CA GLU A 105 -1.16 2.21 -12.03
C GLU A 105 -0.71 1.52 -13.33
N LEU A 106 -0.64 0.20 -13.27
CA LEU A 106 -0.59 -0.67 -14.45
C LEU A 106 -1.94 -1.35 -14.62
N ILE A 107 -2.50 -1.27 -15.82
CA ILE A 107 -3.88 -1.68 -16.10
C ILE A 107 -3.88 -2.69 -17.24
N ASP A 108 -4.68 -3.76 -17.11
CA ASP A 108 -4.87 -4.77 -18.15
C ASP A 108 -5.34 -4.14 -19.47
N GLY A 109 -4.84 -4.64 -20.57
CA GLY A 109 -5.17 -4.12 -21.90
C GLY A 109 -6.61 -4.40 -22.37
N SER A 110 -7.28 -5.35 -21.73
CA SER A 110 -8.63 -5.80 -22.11
C SER A 110 -9.66 -5.66 -20.99
N ASP A 111 -9.20 -5.56 -19.73
CA ASP A 111 -10.08 -5.46 -18.56
C ASP A 111 -9.64 -4.33 -17.62
N TYR A 112 -10.29 -3.19 -17.73
CA TYR A 112 -10.02 -2.04 -16.86
C TYR A 112 -10.18 -2.33 -15.37
N ALA A 113 -10.94 -3.36 -15.00
CA ALA A 113 -11.09 -3.77 -13.61
C ALA A 113 -9.81 -4.37 -13.03
N LEU A 114 -8.93 -4.91 -13.87
CA LEU A 114 -7.63 -5.46 -13.43
C LEU A 114 -6.58 -4.36 -13.40
N ARG A 115 -6.46 -3.70 -12.23
CA ARG A 115 -5.54 -2.60 -11.97
C ARG A 115 -4.60 -2.94 -10.84
N TYR A 116 -3.37 -2.47 -10.98
CA TYR A 116 -2.28 -2.73 -10.03
C TYR A 116 -1.57 -1.44 -9.69
N GLY A 117 -1.61 -1.09 -8.42
CA GLY A 117 -1.10 0.17 -7.91
C GLY A 117 0.25 0.07 -7.23
N TYR A 118 0.96 1.19 -7.25
CA TYR A 118 2.19 1.41 -6.49
C TYR A 118 2.32 2.88 -6.13
N CYS A 119 2.96 3.22 -5.01
CA CYS A 119 3.29 4.60 -4.68
C CYS A 119 4.80 4.76 -4.48
N PHE A 120 5.30 5.96 -4.77
CA PHE A 120 6.72 6.29 -4.69
C PHE A 120 6.92 7.70 -4.10
N PRO A 121 8.04 7.93 -3.36
CA PRO A 121 8.32 9.24 -2.76
C PRO A 121 8.70 10.28 -3.84
N ILE A 122 8.27 11.54 -3.62
CA ILE A 122 8.68 12.69 -4.43
C ILE A 122 9.45 13.73 -3.59
N HIS A 123 10.11 13.26 -2.54
CA HIS A 123 10.79 14.07 -1.53
C HIS A 123 12.12 14.67 -2.02
N SER A 124 12.69 14.12 -3.11
CA SER A 124 13.97 14.58 -3.65
C SER A 124 13.81 15.47 -4.87
N THR A 125 14.49 16.61 -4.89
CA THR A 125 14.65 17.46 -6.07
C THR A 125 15.75 16.97 -7.02
N GLU A 126 16.51 15.96 -6.60
CA GLU A 126 17.48 15.25 -7.42
C GLU A 126 16.86 14.00 -8.04
N TRP A 127 17.39 13.58 -9.19
CA TRP A 127 16.94 12.34 -9.83
C TRP A 127 17.23 11.12 -8.96
N ARG A 128 16.20 10.34 -8.66
CA ARG A 128 16.28 9.07 -7.95
C ARG A 128 15.69 7.97 -8.81
N GLN A 129 16.32 6.80 -8.83
CA GLN A 129 15.74 5.63 -9.49
C GLN A 129 14.81 4.91 -8.52
N ILE A 130 13.60 4.63 -8.98
CA ILE A 130 12.64 3.76 -8.31
C ILE A 130 12.62 2.44 -9.05
N THR A 131 12.79 1.35 -8.33
CA THR A 131 12.70 -0.01 -8.87
C THR A 131 11.50 -0.71 -8.26
N VAL A 132 10.66 -1.29 -9.10
CA VAL A 132 9.42 -1.95 -8.71
C VAL A 132 9.46 -3.40 -9.17
N ALA A 133 9.55 -4.33 -8.23
CA ALA A 133 9.39 -5.74 -8.55
C ALA A 133 7.91 -6.03 -8.89
N TRP A 134 7.66 -6.95 -9.82
CA TRP A 134 6.27 -7.29 -10.17
C TRP A 134 5.42 -7.66 -8.97
N ARG A 135 5.96 -8.41 -8.01
CA ARG A 135 5.28 -8.83 -6.78
C ARG A 135 4.90 -7.67 -5.84
N ASP A 136 5.48 -6.47 -6.04
CA ASP A 136 5.21 -5.30 -5.20
C ASP A 136 4.06 -4.44 -5.72
N LEU A 137 3.61 -4.71 -6.93
CA LEU A 137 2.37 -4.15 -7.46
C LEU A 137 1.17 -4.76 -6.70
N VAL A 138 0.29 -3.90 -6.23
CA VAL A 138 -0.88 -4.30 -5.43
C VAL A 138 -2.11 -4.34 -6.32
N PRO A 139 -2.81 -5.49 -6.44
CA PRO A 139 -4.09 -5.53 -7.12
C PRO A 139 -5.12 -4.68 -6.36
N GLU A 140 -5.79 -3.75 -7.04
CA GLU A 140 -6.73 -2.83 -6.41
C GLU A 140 -8.13 -3.40 -6.25
N LEU A 141 -8.53 -4.24 -7.18
CA LEU A 141 -9.87 -4.82 -7.19
C LEU A 141 -9.85 -6.29 -6.80
N PRO A 142 -10.99 -6.83 -6.33
CA PRO A 142 -11.16 -8.26 -6.14
C PRO A 142 -10.71 -9.05 -7.38
N LYS A 143 -10.24 -10.29 -7.20
CA LYS A 143 -9.75 -11.20 -8.25
C LYS A 143 -8.42 -10.80 -8.91
N GLY A 144 -7.75 -9.76 -8.44
CA GLY A 144 -6.40 -9.45 -8.87
C GLY A 144 -5.41 -10.50 -8.35
N GLN A 145 -4.64 -11.09 -9.24
CA GLN A 145 -3.59 -12.06 -8.90
C GLN A 145 -2.26 -11.35 -8.71
N VAL A 146 -1.34 -11.96 -7.97
CA VAL A 146 0.03 -11.43 -7.82
C VAL A 146 0.71 -11.41 -9.18
N VAL A 147 1.27 -10.25 -9.54
CA VAL A 147 1.93 -10.05 -10.84
C VAL A 147 3.25 -10.83 -10.87
N GLY A 148 3.52 -11.49 -11.99
CA GLY A 148 4.77 -12.22 -12.22
C GLY A 148 4.92 -13.52 -11.44
N ALA A 149 3.98 -13.88 -10.57
CA ALA A 149 4.00 -15.17 -9.86
C ALA A 149 3.56 -16.31 -10.80
N LYS A 150 4.04 -17.53 -10.51
CA LYS A 150 3.61 -18.72 -11.25
C LYS A 150 2.08 -18.91 -11.08
N GLY A 151 1.35 -18.92 -12.18
CA GLY A 151 -0.12 -18.97 -12.17
C GLY A 151 -0.80 -17.65 -11.77
N GLY A 152 -0.04 -16.57 -11.60
CA GLY A 152 -0.52 -15.24 -11.32
C GLY A 152 -0.80 -14.42 -12.59
N TYR A 153 -0.80 -13.10 -12.45
CA TYR A 153 -1.04 -12.18 -13.55
C TYR A 153 0.23 -12.01 -14.43
N ALA A 154 0.09 -12.22 -15.73
CA ALA A 154 1.19 -12.08 -16.68
C ALA A 154 1.43 -10.60 -17.03
N PRO A 155 2.65 -10.05 -16.82
CA PRO A 155 2.97 -8.65 -17.12
C PRO A 155 2.73 -8.24 -18.58
N SER A 156 2.83 -9.18 -19.53
CA SER A 156 2.54 -8.94 -20.95
C SER A 156 1.06 -8.61 -21.24
N ARG A 157 0.17 -8.74 -20.28
CA ARG A 157 -1.25 -8.35 -20.41
C ARG A 157 -1.51 -6.87 -20.12
N PHE A 158 -0.55 -6.15 -19.52
CA PHE A 158 -0.73 -4.73 -19.28
C PHE A 158 -0.87 -3.96 -20.60
N GLY A 159 -1.84 -3.08 -20.69
CA GLY A 159 -2.10 -2.22 -21.84
C GLY A 159 -1.88 -0.73 -21.55
N ASN A 160 -1.80 -0.36 -20.27
CA ASN A 160 -1.64 1.02 -19.87
C ASN A 160 -0.69 1.16 -18.67
N LEU A 161 0.09 2.24 -18.67
CA LEU A 161 0.87 2.71 -17.53
C LEU A 161 0.47 4.16 -17.24
N TRP A 162 0.01 4.42 -16.03
CA TRP A 162 -0.47 5.71 -15.60
C TRP A 162 0.40 6.25 -14.47
N PHE A 163 0.63 7.57 -14.47
CA PHE A 163 1.28 8.28 -13.37
C PHE A 163 0.34 9.33 -12.79
N GLY A 164 0.30 9.44 -11.46
CA GLY A 164 -0.65 10.34 -10.86
C GLY A 164 -0.55 10.47 -9.35
N LYS A 165 -1.67 10.86 -8.77
CA LYS A 165 -1.89 10.88 -7.33
C LYS A 165 -3.16 10.15 -6.96
N TRP A 166 -3.14 9.48 -5.82
CA TRP A 166 -4.25 8.68 -5.33
C TRP A 166 -5.36 9.52 -4.71
N PHE A 167 -6.60 9.09 -4.88
CA PHE A 167 -7.80 9.65 -4.27
C PHE A 167 -7.67 9.81 -2.74
N TYR A 168 -6.98 8.90 -2.11
CA TYR A 168 -6.89 8.79 -0.66
C TYR A 168 -6.00 9.85 -0.01
N TRP A 169 -5.32 10.66 -0.80
CA TRP A 169 -4.59 11.83 -0.34
C TRP A 169 -5.48 13.08 -0.41
N ARG A 170 -6.62 13.06 0.31
CA ARG A 170 -7.60 14.14 0.26
C ARG A 170 -7.04 15.51 0.60
N ASP A 171 -6.14 15.55 1.59
CA ASP A 171 -5.51 16.79 2.04
C ASP A 171 -4.21 17.08 1.30
N PHE A 172 -4.01 16.45 0.16
CA PHE A 172 -2.79 16.54 -0.61
C PHE A 172 -2.70 17.91 -1.29
N PRO A 173 -1.69 18.73 -0.96
CA PRO A 173 -1.48 20.01 -1.61
C PRO A 173 -1.13 19.84 -3.08
N ALA A 174 -0.99 20.95 -3.80
CA ALA A 174 -0.39 20.94 -5.12
C ALA A 174 0.99 20.29 -5.06
N CYS A 175 1.29 19.47 -6.05
CA CYS A 175 2.58 18.77 -6.14
C CYS A 175 2.99 18.58 -7.60
N SER A 176 4.27 18.30 -7.81
CA SER A 176 4.79 17.95 -9.13
C SER A 176 5.94 16.95 -9.05
N PHE A 177 6.06 16.14 -10.07
CA PHE A 177 7.23 15.28 -10.26
C PHE A 177 7.50 15.06 -11.74
N ALA A 178 8.76 14.83 -12.07
CA ALA A 178 9.18 14.46 -13.42
C ALA A 178 9.56 12.98 -13.45
N ILE A 179 9.17 12.30 -14.52
CA ILE A 179 9.49 10.88 -14.77
C ILE A 179 10.33 10.79 -16.03
N ASP A 180 11.32 9.89 -15.99
CA ASP A 180 12.22 9.62 -17.11
C ASP A 180 12.61 8.14 -17.16
N GLN A 181 12.96 7.64 -18.36
CA GLN A 181 13.58 6.32 -18.60
C GLN A 181 12.85 5.17 -17.89
N VAL A 182 11.57 4.92 -18.24
CA VAL A 182 10.86 3.73 -17.76
C VAL A 182 11.37 2.51 -18.49
N ALA A 183 11.97 1.57 -17.79
CA ALA A 183 12.61 0.39 -18.37
C ALA A 183 12.29 -0.90 -17.62
N LEU A 184 12.25 -2.02 -18.33
CA LEU A 184 12.14 -3.36 -17.73
C LEU A 184 13.45 -3.73 -17.02
N GLU A 185 13.35 -4.36 -15.87
CA GLU A 185 14.46 -4.91 -15.13
C GLU A 185 14.51 -6.43 -15.31
N PRO A 186 15.49 -6.96 -16.02
CA PRO A 186 15.56 -8.39 -16.32
C PRO A 186 15.83 -9.24 -15.06
N ALA A 187 16.49 -8.67 -14.07
CA ALA A 187 16.77 -9.32 -12.80
C ALA A 187 16.70 -8.29 -11.66
N LEU A 188 16.19 -8.72 -10.53
CA LEU A 188 16.17 -7.94 -9.30
C LEU A 188 16.60 -8.84 -8.14
N GLU A 189 17.38 -8.29 -7.23
CA GLU A 189 17.65 -8.95 -5.96
C GLU A 189 16.40 -8.82 -5.08
N LEU A 190 15.69 -9.94 -4.94
CA LEU A 190 14.46 -10.00 -4.18
C LEU A 190 14.72 -10.66 -2.83
N ASP A 191 14.27 -10.02 -1.76
CA ASP A 191 14.23 -10.66 -0.45
C ASP A 191 13.23 -11.83 -0.48
N THR A 192 13.74 -13.06 -0.48
CA THR A 192 12.95 -14.30 -0.49
C THR A 192 12.84 -14.94 0.90
N THR A 193 13.23 -14.22 1.95
CA THR A 193 13.16 -14.71 3.31
C THR A 193 11.72 -15.05 3.69
N ASP A 194 11.52 -16.24 4.28
CA ASP A 194 10.25 -16.58 4.91
C ASP A 194 10.16 -15.92 6.29
N TYR A 195 9.31 -14.91 6.39
CA TYR A 195 9.05 -14.19 7.62
C TYR A 195 7.85 -14.74 8.42
N THR A 196 7.43 -15.97 8.15
CA THR A 196 6.38 -16.63 8.94
C THR A 196 6.85 -16.81 10.39
N PRO A 197 6.12 -16.32 11.39
CA PRO A 197 6.55 -16.42 12.77
C PRO A 197 6.53 -17.88 13.25
N ALA A 198 7.46 -18.22 14.15
CA ALA A 198 7.52 -19.55 14.77
C ALA A 198 6.24 -19.82 15.59
N GLN A 199 5.77 -18.83 16.34
CA GLN A 199 4.58 -18.90 17.18
C GLN A 199 3.47 -18.03 16.63
N PRO A 200 2.20 -18.46 16.69
CA PRO A 200 1.06 -17.64 16.28
C PRO A 200 0.80 -16.51 17.28
N GLY A 201 0.03 -15.53 16.83
CA GLY A 201 -0.41 -14.43 17.67
C GLY A 201 0.59 -13.28 17.80
N THR A 202 0.64 -12.68 18.99
CA THR A 202 1.45 -11.50 19.30
C THR A 202 2.36 -11.71 20.54
N PRO A 203 3.08 -12.85 20.65
CA PRO A 203 3.84 -13.17 21.86
C PRO A 203 5.04 -12.25 22.09
N ARG A 204 5.68 -11.72 21.04
CA ARG A 204 6.83 -10.81 21.17
C ARG A 204 6.38 -9.46 21.71
N LEU A 205 5.28 -8.91 21.19
CA LEU A 205 4.68 -7.68 21.72
C LEU A 205 4.32 -7.86 23.18
N LEU A 206 3.62 -8.95 23.55
CA LEU A 206 3.25 -9.24 24.93
C LEU A 206 4.47 -9.35 25.85
N ALA A 207 5.55 -9.98 25.39
CA ALA A 207 6.79 -10.08 26.17
C ALA A 207 7.43 -8.69 26.40
N ARG A 208 7.46 -7.83 25.38
CA ARG A 208 7.97 -6.45 25.51
C ARG A 208 7.12 -5.63 26.49
N LEU A 209 5.79 -5.73 26.38
CA LEU A 209 4.84 -5.04 27.28
C LEU A 209 5.06 -5.49 28.74
N LYS A 210 5.16 -6.80 29.01
CA LYS A 210 5.45 -7.34 30.34
C LYS A 210 6.79 -6.88 30.87
N ALA A 211 7.76 -6.69 30.00
CA ALA A 211 9.09 -6.15 30.36
C ALA A 211 9.09 -4.61 30.47
N ARG A 212 7.95 -3.93 30.33
CA ARG A 212 7.78 -2.46 30.35
C ARG A 212 8.66 -1.75 29.32
N GLN A 213 8.97 -2.41 28.21
CA GLN A 213 9.72 -1.81 27.11
C GLN A 213 8.82 -0.93 26.27
N PRO A 214 9.35 0.17 25.69
CA PRO A 214 8.59 0.96 24.72
C PRO A 214 8.18 0.11 23.52
N VAL A 215 6.96 0.33 23.04
CA VAL A 215 6.43 -0.38 21.85
C VAL A 215 5.82 0.62 20.87
N THR A 216 5.90 0.27 19.58
CA THR A 216 5.31 1.04 18.49
C THR A 216 4.20 0.21 17.82
N LEU A 217 2.99 0.77 17.79
CA LEU A 217 1.82 0.20 17.15
C LEU A 217 1.46 0.99 15.91
N VAL A 218 1.26 0.28 14.79
CA VAL A 218 0.68 0.85 13.56
C VAL A 218 -0.74 0.32 13.40
N THR A 219 -1.71 1.22 13.20
CA THR A 219 -3.12 0.84 13.05
C THR A 219 -3.59 1.13 11.61
N MET A 220 -3.47 0.12 10.73
CA MET A 220 -4.02 0.18 9.38
C MET A 220 -5.53 -0.01 9.44
N GLY A 221 -6.25 0.85 8.72
CA GLY A 221 -7.71 0.80 8.71
C GLY A 221 -8.34 1.84 7.79
N ASP A 222 -9.66 1.78 7.73
CA ASP A 222 -10.51 2.71 7.00
C ASP A 222 -11.10 3.80 7.92
N SER A 223 -12.33 4.26 7.62
CA SER A 223 -13.02 5.28 8.42
C SER A 223 -13.28 4.90 9.87
N LEU A 224 -13.27 3.62 10.23
CA LEU A 224 -13.41 3.16 11.63
C LEU A 224 -12.14 3.42 12.45
N THR A 225 -11.02 3.67 11.76
CA THR A 225 -9.69 3.85 12.36
C THR A 225 -9.11 5.24 12.07
N ASP A 226 -9.54 5.94 11.03
CA ASP A 226 -9.03 7.27 10.65
C ASP A 226 -9.45 8.34 11.68
N LYS A 227 -8.49 8.89 12.43
CA LYS A 227 -8.73 9.95 13.43
C LYS A 227 -9.38 11.21 12.84
N ARG A 228 -9.18 11.48 11.55
CA ARG A 228 -9.74 12.66 10.87
C ARG A 228 -11.23 12.48 10.54
N HIS A 229 -11.72 11.23 10.54
CA HIS A 229 -13.13 10.97 10.30
C HIS A 229 -14.01 11.58 11.43
N TRP A 230 -15.13 12.16 11.05
CA TRP A 230 -15.99 12.92 11.98
C TRP A 230 -16.46 12.08 13.19
N ALA A 231 -16.72 10.77 13.01
CA ALA A 231 -17.18 9.88 14.08
C ALA A 231 -16.08 9.57 15.11
N ASN A 232 -14.81 9.73 14.77
CA ASN A 232 -13.67 9.32 15.55
C ASN A 232 -12.99 10.46 16.32
N ARG A 233 -13.45 11.70 16.12
CA ARG A 233 -12.75 12.89 16.65
C ARG A 233 -12.68 12.94 18.16
N SER A 234 -13.74 12.51 18.85
CA SER A 234 -13.83 12.52 20.33
C SER A 234 -13.34 11.23 20.94
N VAL A 235 -13.57 10.08 20.33
CA VAL A 235 -13.20 8.75 20.81
C VAL A 235 -12.73 7.91 19.65
N LEU A 236 -11.57 7.28 19.81
CA LEU A 236 -11.02 6.36 18.81
C LEU A 236 -10.47 5.12 19.49
N TRP A 237 -10.86 3.94 19.02
CA TRP A 237 -10.43 2.66 19.57
C TRP A 237 -8.92 2.50 19.66
N ALA A 238 -8.17 2.98 18.65
CA ALA A 238 -6.71 2.86 18.60
C ALA A 238 -6.04 3.70 19.72
N GLU A 239 -6.57 4.92 19.99
CA GLU A 239 -6.08 5.77 21.09
C GLU A 239 -6.44 5.17 22.46
N LEU A 240 -7.66 4.61 22.59
CA LEU A 240 -8.08 3.89 23.79
C LEU A 240 -7.18 2.68 24.04
N LEU A 241 -6.89 1.88 22.99
CA LEU A 241 -5.99 0.73 23.09
C LEU A 241 -4.59 1.15 23.58
N ALA A 242 -4.01 2.18 22.99
CA ALA A 242 -2.69 2.67 23.41
C ALA A 242 -2.68 3.11 24.87
N ALA A 243 -3.71 3.82 25.32
CA ALA A 243 -3.87 4.23 26.72
C ALA A 243 -4.07 3.03 27.67
N GLN A 244 -4.88 2.05 27.27
CA GLN A 244 -5.13 0.82 28.04
C GLN A 244 -3.88 -0.05 28.15
N LEU A 245 -3.08 -0.19 27.10
CA LEU A 245 -1.80 -0.91 27.13
C LEU A 245 -0.81 -0.23 28.07
N LYS A 246 -0.70 1.11 28.01
CA LYS A 246 0.14 1.88 28.94
C LYS A 246 -0.32 1.68 30.38
N ALA A 247 -1.61 1.76 30.65
CA ALA A 247 -2.17 1.56 31.99
C ALA A 247 -1.95 0.12 32.50
N ALA A 248 -2.15 -0.90 31.66
CA ALA A 248 -2.07 -2.29 32.05
C ALA A 248 -0.62 -2.79 32.28
N PHE A 249 0.34 -2.28 31.51
CA PHE A 249 1.71 -2.79 31.51
C PHE A 249 2.75 -1.79 31.98
N GLY A 250 2.43 -0.50 32.02
CA GLY A 250 3.39 0.56 32.34
C GLY A 250 4.40 0.84 31.22
N SER A 251 4.13 0.36 30.00
CA SER A 251 4.96 0.57 28.81
C SER A 251 4.62 1.88 28.12
N GLU A 252 5.61 2.59 27.59
CA GLU A 252 5.35 3.67 26.63
C GLU A 252 4.88 3.09 25.30
N VAL A 253 3.77 3.64 24.79
CA VAL A 253 3.13 3.17 23.56
C VAL A 253 3.12 4.30 22.54
N LYS A 254 3.91 4.17 21.48
CA LYS A 254 3.86 5.03 20.30
C LYS A 254 2.78 4.51 19.36
N LEU A 255 1.75 5.32 19.12
CA LEU A 255 0.71 5.00 18.13
C LEU A 255 0.98 5.72 16.82
N VAL A 256 1.06 4.97 15.73
CA VAL A 256 1.10 5.46 14.35
C VAL A 256 -0.19 5.05 13.68
N ASN A 257 -0.98 6.02 13.24
CA ASN A 257 -2.29 5.79 12.63
C ASN A 257 -2.32 6.29 11.18
N PRO A 258 -1.94 5.44 10.19
CA PRO A 258 -1.98 5.80 8.77
C PRO A 258 -3.35 5.59 8.12
N ALA A 259 -4.38 5.26 8.88
CA ALA A 259 -5.71 4.93 8.38
C ALA A 259 -6.32 6.06 7.53
N LEU A 260 -7.09 5.67 6.52
CA LEU A 260 -7.72 6.59 5.57
C LEU A 260 -9.18 6.22 5.37
N GLY A 261 -10.08 7.13 5.74
CA GLY A 261 -11.52 6.94 5.58
C GLY A 261 -11.94 6.72 4.12
N GLY A 262 -12.90 5.82 3.90
CA GLY A 262 -13.43 5.49 2.58
C GLY A 262 -12.55 4.57 1.73
N THR A 263 -11.52 3.97 2.32
CA THR A 263 -10.58 3.10 1.59
C THR A 263 -10.85 1.62 1.85
N GLN A 264 -10.40 0.78 0.93
CA GLN A 264 -10.33 -0.67 1.05
C GLN A 264 -8.93 -1.10 1.53
N LEU A 265 -8.79 -2.37 1.91
CA LEU A 265 -7.52 -2.94 2.34
C LEU A 265 -6.42 -2.77 1.27
N THR A 266 -6.71 -3.11 0.02
CA THR A 266 -5.72 -3.02 -1.07
C THR A 266 -5.21 -1.61 -1.31
N HIS A 267 -6.05 -0.60 -1.17
CA HIS A 267 -5.62 0.81 -1.27
C HIS A 267 -4.59 1.15 -0.18
N ASN A 268 -4.79 0.65 1.04
CA ASN A 268 -3.83 0.85 2.13
C ASN A 268 -2.54 0.06 1.92
N LEU A 269 -2.58 -1.07 1.20
CA LEU A 269 -1.37 -1.80 0.82
C LEU A 269 -0.54 -1.05 -0.21
N VAL A 270 -1.17 -0.35 -1.17
CA VAL A 270 -0.47 0.56 -2.09
C VAL A 270 0.24 1.66 -1.30
N LEU A 271 -0.40 2.20 -0.27
CA LEU A 271 0.09 3.34 0.50
C LEU A 271 1.02 2.96 1.66
N MET A 272 1.27 1.67 1.89
CA MET A 272 2.16 1.20 2.96
C MET A 272 3.54 1.85 2.98
N PRO A 273 4.23 2.09 1.84
CA PRO A 273 5.55 2.71 1.85
C PRO A 273 5.60 4.03 2.62
N ARG A 274 4.50 4.79 2.66
CA ARG A 274 4.40 6.08 3.35
C ARG A 274 4.70 5.99 4.84
N TRP A 275 4.10 5.04 5.54
CA TRP A 275 4.32 4.89 6.98
C TRP A 275 5.52 3.98 7.29
N ILE A 276 5.89 3.07 6.37
CA ILE A 276 7.10 2.25 6.51
C ILE A 276 8.35 3.12 6.50
N GLU A 277 8.40 4.17 5.67
CA GLU A 277 9.54 5.10 5.63
C GLU A 277 9.83 5.72 7.01
N ASP A 278 8.76 6.16 7.71
CA ASP A 278 8.89 6.79 9.03
C ASP A 278 8.91 5.77 10.19
N THR A 279 8.43 4.55 9.96
CA THR A 279 8.26 3.53 11.00
C THR A 279 8.57 2.15 10.42
N PRO A 280 9.85 1.87 10.09
CA PRO A 280 10.23 0.62 9.41
C PRO A 280 10.20 -0.62 10.33
N GLU A 281 10.24 -0.42 11.64
CA GLU A 281 10.34 -1.50 12.64
C GLU A 281 9.26 -1.36 13.73
N PRO A 282 7.95 -1.41 13.39
CA PRO A 282 6.92 -1.41 14.41
C PRO A 282 6.89 -2.76 15.14
N ASP A 283 6.43 -2.77 16.39
CA ASP A 283 6.24 -4.00 17.15
C ASP A 283 4.95 -4.73 16.74
N LEU A 284 3.91 -3.96 16.42
CA LEU A 284 2.62 -4.49 15.99
C LEU A 284 2.05 -3.67 14.83
N VAL A 285 1.49 -4.37 13.85
CA VAL A 285 0.59 -3.79 12.84
C VAL A 285 -0.79 -4.42 13.00
N THR A 286 -1.81 -3.60 13.28
CA THR A 286 -3.20 -4.06 13.25
C THR A 286 -3.80 -3.81 11.87
N VAL A 287 -4.66 -4.72 11.41
CA VAL A 287 -5.35 -4.64 10.12
C VAL A 287 -6.84 -4.74 10.37
N TRP A 288 -7.56 -3.63 10.20
CA TRP A 288 -9.00 -3.58 10.38
C TRP A 288 -9.72 -2.90 9.22
N PHE A 289 -10.31 -3.73 8.37
CA PHE A 289 -11.06 -3.34 7.17
C PHE A 289 -12.28 -4.24 7.00
N GLY A 290 -13.03 -4.04 5.93
CA GLY A 290 -14.06 -4.95 5.48
C GLY A 290 -15.32 -4.28 4.96
N TYR A 291 -15.83 -3.23 5.58
CA TYR A 291 -17.07 -2.60 5.12
C TYR A 291 -16.94 -2.09 3.68
N ASN A 292 -15.94 -1.28 3.40
CA ASN A 292 -15.70 -0.75 2.06
C ASN A 292 -15.27 -1.84 1.06
N ASP A 293 -14.57 -2.88 1.53
CA ASP A 293 -14.21 -4.03 0.70
C ASP A 293 -15.44 -4.83 0.30
N TRP A 294 -16.35 -5.10 1.25
CA TRP A 294 -17.60 -5.80 1.00
C TRP A 294 -18.53 -5.00 0.06
N ASP A 295 -18.64 -3.68 0.28
CA ASP A 295 -19.42 -2.77 -0.57
C ASP A 295 -18.81 -2.68 -1.99
N GLY A 296 -17.48 -2.77 -2.11
CA GLY A 296 -16.74 -2.89 -3.37
C GLY A 296 -16.77 -4.28 -4.01
N GLY A 297 -17.54 -5.23 -3.47
CA GLY A 297 -17.77 -6.55 -4.06
C GLY A 297 -16.88 -7.68 -3.55
N ALA A 298 -15.98 -7.45 -2.58
CA ALA A 298 -15.18 -8.51 -1.99
C ALA A 298 -16.07 -9.49 -1.21
N ARG A 299 -15.82 -10.79 -1.37
CA ARG A 299 -16.49 -11.90 -0.68
C ARG A 299 -15.42 -12.82 -0.06
N GLY A 300 -15.84 -13.89 0.58
CA GLY A 300 -15.00 -14.72 1.42
C GLY A 300 -13.64 -15.07 0.83
N ASP A 301 -13.58 -15.62 -0.39
CA ASP A 301 -12.31 -16.01 -1.03
C ASP A 301 -11.47 -14.79 -1.45
N ASP A 302 -12.08 -13.78 -2.05
CA ASP A 302 -11.39 -12.52 -2.39
C ASP A 302 -10.81 -11.88 -1.12
N TRP A 303 -11.54 -11.93 0.00
CA TRP A 303 -11.09 -11.40 1.27
C TRP A 303 -9.92 -12.19 1.87
N ARG A 304 -9.94 -13.51 1.74
CA ARG A 304 -8.80 -14.36 2.13
C ARG A 304 -7.54 -13.98 1.38
N ASP A 305 -7.63 -13.83 0.06
CA ASP A 305 -6.48 -13.48 -0.78
C ASP A 305 -5.94 -12.08 -0.47
N LYS A 306 -6.81 -11.09 -0.29
CA LYS A 306 -6.42 -9.73 0.14
C LYS A 306 -5.75 -9.75 1.52
N THR A 307 -6.30 -10.51 2.46
CA THR A 307 -5.76 -10.61 3.83
C THR A 307 -4.40 -11.31 3.83
N ARG A 308 -4.24 -12.39 3.04
CA ARG A 308 -2.95 -13.06 2.84
C ARG A 308 -1.90 -12.09 2.29
N LEU A 309 -2.26 -11.39 1.20
CA LEU A 309 -1.38 -10.37 0.60
C LEU A 309 -0.97 -9.30 1.61
N ALA A 310 -1.90 -8.86 2.47
CA ALA A 310 -1.61 -7.86 3.50
C ALA A 310 -0.59 -8.38 4.51
N VAL A 311 -0.81 -9.57 5.07
CA VAL A 311 0.09 -10.16 6.06
C VAL A 311 1.48 -10.39 5.48
N ASP A 312 1.57 -10.97 4.28
CA ASP A 312 2.84 -11.24 3.59
C ASP A 312 3.59 -9.92 3.30
N ARG A 313 2.88 -8.90 2.80
CA ARG A 313 3.48 -7.61 2.51
C ARG A 313 3.97 -6.90 3.77
N ILE A 314 3.18 -6.88 4.84
CA ILE A 314 3.60 -6.30 6.13
C ILE A 314 4.86 -6.98 6.63
N ARG A 315 4.88 -8.30 6.68
CA ARG A 315 6.04 -9.07 7.13
C ARG A 315 7.29 -8.80 6.30
N ARG A 316 7.15 -8.82 4.98
CA ARG A 316 8.26 -8.55 4.07
C ARG A 316 8.81 -7.12 4.25
N MET A 317 7.95 -6.12 4.25
CA MET A 317 8.37 -4.72 4.35
C MET A 317 8.95 -4.36 5.72
N THR A 318 8.52 -5.03 6.79
CA THR A 318 9.09 -4.87 8.14
C THR A 318 10.19 -5.89 8.45
N LYS A 319 10.61 -6.71 7.48
CA LYS A 319 11.61 -7.79 7.65
C LYS A 319 11.28 -8.69 8.85
N GLY A 320 10.00 -9.01 9.02
CA GLY A 320 9.51 -9.84 10.13
C GLY A 320 9.56 -9.18 11.51
N ARG A 321 9.88 -7.90 11.60
CA ARG A 321 9.91 -7.16 12.88
C ARG A 321 8.52 -7.01 13.49
N ALA A 322 7.55 -6.59 12.69
CA ALA A 322 6.17 -6.46 13.16
C ALA A 322 5.50 -7.82 13.37
N GLU A 323 4.80 -7.96 14.48
CA GLU A 323 3.71 -8.93 14.57
C GLU A 323 2.46 -8.33 13.92
N VAL A 324 1.61 -9.18 13.36
CA VAL A 324 0.38 -8.76 12.67
C VAL A 324 -0.82 -9.23 13.49
N LEU A 325 -1.73 -8.31 13.80
CA LEU A 325 -3.00 -8.62 14.46
C LEU A 325 -4.14 -8.31 13.48
N LEU A 326 -4.85 -9.33 13.06
CA LEU A 326 -6.05 -9.19 12.25
C LEU A 326 -7.26 -8.91 13.15
N ILE A 327 -8.05 -7.93 12.76
CA ILE A 327 -9.30 -7.59 13.46
C ILE A 327 -10.45 -7.97 12.53
N THR A 328 -11.39 -8.78 13.02
CA THR A 328 -12.53 -9.19 12.21
C THR A 328 -13.41 -7.98 11.85
N THR A 329 -13.93 -7.98 10.63
CA THR A 329 -14.87 -6.95 10.16
C THR A 329 -16.06 -6.88 11.09
N CYS A 330 -16.31 -5.72 11.70
CA CYS A 330 -17.50 -5.55 12.54
C CYS A 330 -18.76 -5.35 11.67
N PRO A 331 -19.94 -5.74 12.17
CA PRO A 331 -21.19 -5.48 11.48
C PRO A 331 -21.49 -3.97 11.42
N ALA A 332 -22.43 -3.58 10.57
CA ALA A 332 -23.10 -2.29 10.60
C ALA A 332 -24.58 -2.49 10.96
N LEU A 333 -25.20 -1.53 11.61
CA LEU A 333 -26.62 -1.62 11.94
C LEU A 333 -27.44 -1.61 10.64
N GLY A 334 -28.35 -2.57 10.48
CA GLY A 334 -29.08 -2.81 9.23
C GLY A 334 -28.34 -3.73 8.23
N ARG A 335 -27.05 -4.03 8.47
CA ARG A 335 -26.25 -5.03 7.75
C ARG A 335 -25.58 -6.00 8.72
N TRP A 336 -26.32 -6.41 9.77
CA TRP A 336 -25.75 -7.06 10.94
C TRP A 336 -25.03 -8.38 10.63
N ASN A 337 -25.55 -9.18 9.73
CA ASN A 337 -24.97 -10.48 9.39
C ASN A 337 -24.36 -10.54 7.98
N THR A 338 -24.46 -9.48 7.20
CA THR A 338 -24.05 -9.52 5.77
C THR A 338 -22.55 -9.62 5.56
N MET A 339 -21.75 -9.23 6.56
CA MET A 339 -20.28 -9.28 6.48
C MET A 339 -19.68 -10.44 7.27
N ASP A 340 -20.49 -11.37 7.76
CA ASP A 340 -20.02 -12.51 8.56
C ASP A 340 -19.05 -13.42 7.80
N GLU A 341 -19.20 -13.52 6.46
CA GLU A 341 -18.26 -14.26 5.63
C GLU A 341 -16.84 -13.64 5.64
N LEU A 342 -16.72 -12.31 5.68
CA LEU A 342 -15.42 -11.63 5.77
C LEU A 342 -14.81 -11.86 7.16
N ALA A 343 -15.64 -11.81 8.22
CA ALA A 343 -15.19 -12.11 9.57
C ALA A 343 -14.71 -13.57 9.70
N ALA A 344 -15.44 -14.52 9.10
CA ALA A 344 -15.05 -15.93 9.05
C ALA A 344 -13.73 -16.12 8.28
N ALA A 345 -13.59 -15.48 7.13
CA ALA A 345 -12.36 -15.51 6.35
C ALA A 345 -11.17 -14.92 7.12
N THR A 346 -11.38 -13.82 7.87
CA THR A 346 -10.34 -13.23 8.73
C THR A 346 -9.88 -14.19 9.82
N ARG A 347 -10.79 -14.91 10.48
CA ARG A 347 -10.46 -15.96 11.48
C ARG A 347 -9.61 -17.08 10.87
N THR A 348 -10.00 -17.54 9.69
CA THR A 348 -9.25 -18.56 8.93
C THR A 348 -7.85 -18.06 8.59
N MET A 349 -7.73 -16.86 8.07
CA MET A 349 -6.44 -16.28 7.70
C MET A 349 -5.54 -16.02 8.91
N ALA A 350 -6.08 -15.60 10.04
CA ALA A 350 -5.30 -15.45 11.26
C ALA A 350 -4.63 -16.78 11.66
N ALA A 351 -5.37 -17.88 11.59
CA ALA A 351 -4.85 -19.21 11.90
C ALA A 351 -3.81 -19.69 10.87
N GLU A 352 -4.15 -19.64 9.56
CA GLU A 352 -3.28 -20.09 8.47
C GLU A 352 -1.96 -19.31 8.43
N MET A 353 -2.03 -18.00 8.64
CA MET A 353 -0.88 -17.10 8.59
C MET A 353 -0.16 -16.96 9.93
N LYS A 354 -0.60 -17.64 10.99
CA LYS A 354 -0.07 -17.46 12.36
C LYS A 354 -0.06 -15.99 12.80
N ALA A 355 -1.06 -15.23 12.39
CA ALA A 355 -1.26 -13.86 12.84
C ALA A 355 -2.09 -13.83 14.15
N GLY A 356 -2.03 -12.72 14.87
CA GLY A 356 -2.95 -12.50 15.99
C GLY A 356 -4.37 -12.27 15.49
N LEU A 357 -5.35 -12.51 16.35
CA LEU A 357 -6.77 -12.33 16.05
C LEU A 357 -7.48 -11.59 17.17
N ALA A 358 -8.11 -10.46 16.86
CA ALA A 358 -9.09 -9.80 17.70
C ALA A 358 -10.48 -9.96 17.05
N ASP A 359 -11.34 -10.75 17.69
CA ASP A 359 -12.65 -11.09 17.14
C ASP A 359 -13.71 -10.05 17.51
N VAL A 360 -13.60 -8.85 16.93
CA VAL A 360 -14.52 -7.74 17.15
C VAL A 360 -15.93 -8.07 16.65
N ALA A 361 -16.07 -8.82 15.53
CA ALA A 361 -17.37 -9.25 15.06
C ALA A 361 -18.13 -10.05 16.12
N ALA A 362 -17.48 -11.05 16.71
CA ALA A 362 -18.09 -11.84 17.80
C ALA A 362 -18.44 -10.98 19.03
N ALA A 363 -17.56 -10.04 19.39
CA ALA A 363 -17.82 -9.13 20.51
C ALA A 363 -19.04 -8.23 20.26
N PHE A 364 -19.24 -7.75 19.03
CA PHE A 364 -20.41 -6.96 18.64
C PHE A 364 -21.68 -7.79 18.64
N HIS A 365 -21.62 -9.01 18.08
CA HIS A 365 -22.76 -9.93 18.09
C HIS A 365 -23.21 -10.33 19.51
N ALA A 366 -22.28 -10.39 20.46
CA ALA A 366 -22.57 -10.71 21.86
C ALA A 366 -23.27 -9.59 22.63
N GLN A 367 -23.38 -8.36 22.09
CA GLN A 367 -24.01 -7.22 22.78
C GLN A 367 -25.54 -7.28 22.80
N GLY A 368 -26.14 -8.37 22.35
CA GLY A 368 -27.58 -8.63 22.43
C GLY A 368 -28.25 -8.76 21.09
N THR A 369 -29.54 -9.09 21.14
CA THR A 369 -30.38 -9.37 19.98
C THR A 369 -31.29 -8.20 19.60
N GLU A 370 -31.53 -7.28 20.50
CA GLU A 370 -32.43 -6.14 20.28
C GLU A 370 -31.71 -4.98 19.57
N GLU A 371 -32.44 -4.33 18.66
CA GLU A 371 -31.89 -3.24 17.85
C GLU A 371 -31.40 -2.07 18.73
N THR A 372 -32.08 -1.76 19.83
CA THR A 372 -31.69 -0.69 20.76
C THR A 372 -30.32 -0.93 21.40
N GLN A 373 -30.00 -2.18 21.78
CA GLN A 373 -28.71 -2.55 22.35
C GLN A 373 -27.61 -2.45 21.29
N ARG A 374 -27.89 -2.89 20.06
CA ARG A 374 -26.97 -2.82 18.93
C ARG A 374 -26.75 -1.38 18.48
N ALA A 375 -27.80 -0.57 18.45
CA ALA A 375 -27.73 0.83 18.04
C ALA A 375 -26.78 1.65 18.92
N ALA A 376 -26.63 1.33 20.21
CA ALA A 376 -25.73 2.02 21.12
C ALA A 376 -24.24 1.91 20.70
N LEU A 377 -23.88 0.92 19.89
CA LEU A 377 -22.51 0.73 19.40
C LEU A 377 -22.14 1.68 18.26
N PHE A 378 -23.13 2.28 17.59
CA PHE A 378 -22.94 3.03 16.36
C PHE A 378 -23.22 4.53 16.54
N ALA A 379 -22.66 5.32 15.65
CA ALA A 379 -23.01 6.71 15.45
C ALA A 379 -24.39 6.82 14.75
N TRP A 380 -24.86 8.03 14.57
CA TRP A 380 -26.17 8.33 13.99
C TRP A 380 -26.39 7.74 12.59
N ASP A 381 -25.33 7.54 11.83
CA ASP A 381 -25.38 6.98 10.47
C ASP A 381 -25.47 5.44 10.46
N LYS A 382 -25.49 4.80 11.63
CA LYS A 382 -25.68 3.35 11.78
C LYS A 382 -24.55 2.48 11.18
N THR A 383 -23.46 3.09 10.74
CA THR A 383 -22.32 2.42 10.11
C THR A 383 -21.02 2.66 10.88
N HIS A 384 -20.75 3.92 11.22
CA HIS A 384 -19.56 4.25 12.00
C HIS A 384 -19.80 4.04 13.50
N LEU A 385 -18.71 3.83 14.21
CA LEU A 385 -18.79 3.51 15.64
C LEU A 385 -19.15 4.74 16.47
N GLY A 386 -20.03 4.54 17.43
CA GLY A 386 -20.21 5.41 18.57
C GLY A 386 -19.15 5.16 19.66
N ALA A 387 -19.17 5.96 20.73
CA ALA A 387 -18.20 5.82 21.81
C ALA A 387 -18.21 4.42 22.47
N ALA A 388 -19.37 3.77 22.57
CA ALA A 388 -19.47 2.40 23.09
C ALA A 388 -18.83 1.39 22.15
N GLY A 389 -19.04 1.51 20.82
CA GLY A 389 -18.42 0.64 19.84
C GLY A 389 -16.90 0.76 19.81
N HIS A 390 -16.36 1.97 19.89
CA HIS A 390 -14.93 2.18 20.02
C HIS A 390 -14.33 1.57 21.27
N ARG A 391 -15.01 1.69 22.44
CA ARG A 391 -14.57 1.04 23.68
C ARG A 391 -14.56 -0.48 23.54
N LEU A 392 -15.64 -1.06 23.03
CA LEU A 392 -15.75 -2.51 22.84
C LEU A 392 -14.65 -3.04 21.91
N ALA A 393 -14.38 -2.34 20.83
CA ALA A 393 -13.30 -2.71 19.90
C ALA A 393 -11.92 -2.65 20.60
N ALA A 394 -11.62 -1.56 21.32
CA ALA A 394 -10.36 -1.41 22.04
C ALA A 394 -10.17 -2.51 23.10
N GLU A 395 -11.20 -2.81 23.90
CA GLU A 395 -11.18 -3.88 24.89
C GLU A 395 -10.97 -5.26 24.28
N THR A 396 -11.61 -5.53 23.15
CA THR A 396 -11.45 -6.80 22.41
C THR A 396 -10.02 -6.97 21.92
N VAL A 397 -9.44 -5.92 21.34
CA VAL A 397 -8.04 -5.94 20.87
C VAL A 397 -7.07 -6.07 22.04
N LEU A 398 -7.30 -5.35 23.16
CA LEU A 398 -6.49 -5.48 24.36
C LEU A 398 -6.49 -6.91 24.89
N GLN A 399 -7.67 -7.55 24.99
CA GLN A 399 -7.80 -8.93 25.45
C GLN A 399 -7.06 -9.93 24.53
N ALA A 400 -7.09 -9.70 23.21
CA ALA A 400 -6.34 -10.53 22.26
C ALA A 400 -4.83 -10.42 22.52
N ILE A 401 -4.30 -9.20 22.68
CA ILE A 401 -2.89 -8.95 23.00
C ILE A 401 -2.49 -9.57 24.35
N GLN A 402 -3.30 -9.41 25.39
CA GLN A 402 -3.04 -9.97 26.72
C GLN A 402 -2.96 -11.50 26.73
N LYS A 403 -3.69 -12.16 25.85
CA LYS A 403 -3.67 -13.62 25.66
C LYS A 403 -2.56 -14.06 24.72
N GLY A 404 -1.82 -13.14 24.10
CA GLY A 404 -0.80 -13.43 23.08
C GLY A 404 -1.40 -13.98 21.78
N ARG A 405 -2.66 -13.72 21.53
CA ARG A 405 -3.42 -14.23 20.38
C ARG A 405 -3.41 -13.26 19.22
#